data_19dcdc67c6680698c7099a3b6aedd53e
#
_entry.id   19dcdc67c6680698c7099a3b6aedd53e
#
_cell.length_a   1.000
_cell.length_b   1.000
_cell.length_c   1.000
_cell.angle_alpha   90.00
_cell.angle_beta   90.00
_cell.angle_gamma   90.00
#
_symmetry.space_group_name_H-M   'P 1'
#
loop_
_entity.id
_entity.type
_entity.pdbx_description
1 polymer ?
#
loop_
_entity_poly.entity_id
_entity_poly.type
_entity_poly.pdbx_seq_one_letter_code
_entity_poly.pdbx_strand_id
1 'polypeptide(L)'
;MSYYVYILQSLKDKTYYIGSTQDLNSRIERHNQGRVSYTKPRRPWKLVYSEEHQDRSSAAKREYEIKKRKSREFIEILIKSPRM
;
A
#
# COMPACT_ATOMS: atom_id res chain seq x y z
N MET A 1 18.09 -7.61 -0.96
CA MET A 1 16.65 -7.88 -1.00
C MET A 1 15.90 -6.56 -1.07
N SER A 2 14.77 -6.58 -1.79
CA SER A 2 13.99 -5.35 -1.96
C SER A 2 12.85 -5.28 -0.95
N TYR A 3 12.45 -4.05 -0.68
CA TYR A 3 11.26 -3.76 0.13
C TYR A 3 10.35 -2.91 -0.73
N TYR A 4 9.06 -3.01 -0.53
CA TYR A 4 8.07 -2.31 -1.34
C TYR A 4 7.14 -1.51 -0.47
N VAL A 5 6.91 -0.25 -0.86
CA VAL A 5 5.80 0.52 -0.32
C VAL A 5 4.65 0.29 -1.28
N TYR A 6 3.49 -0.01 -0.75
CA TYR A 6 2.35 -0.34 -1.59
C TYR A 6 1.10 0.39 -1.13
N ILE A 7 0.20 0.60 -2.07
CA ILE A 7 -1.11 1.18 -1.77
C ILE A 7 -2.16 0.23 -2.30
N LEU A 8 -3.08 -0.16 -1.41
CA LEU A 8 -4.23 -0.98 -1.78
C LEU A 8 -5.47 -0.10 -1.78
N GLN A 9 -6.43 -0.43 -2.64
CA GLN A 9 -7.72 0.23 -2.62
C GLN A 9 -8.80 -0.80 -2.36
N SER A 10 -9.69 -0.49 -1.43
CA SER A 10 -10.84 -1.35 -1.15
C SER A 10 -11.81 -1.30 -2.33
N LEU A 11 -12.23 -2.47 -2.78
CA LEU A 11 -13.25 -2.55 -3.83
C LEU A 11 -14.64 -2.35 -3.24
N LYS A 12 -14.74 -2.39 -1.92
CA LYS A 12 -16.02 -2.22 -1.23
C LYS A 12 -16.36 -0.74 -1.02
N ASP A 13 -15.42 0.05 -0.53
CA ASP A 13 -15.70 1.45 -0.19
C ASP A 13 -14.69 2.44 -0.72
N LYS A 14 -13.75 1.99 -1.55
CA LYS A 14 -12.76 2.85 -2.21
C LYS A 14 -11.73 3.49 -1.29
N THR A 15 -11.64 3.07 -0.04
CA THR A 15 -10.61 3.59 0.86
C THR A 15 -9.24 3.05 0.47
N TYR A 16 -8.20 3.74 0.90
CA TYR A 16 -6.82 3.34 0.62
C TYR A 16 -6.13 2.84 1.87
N TYR A 17 -5.23 1.88 1.67
CA TYR A 17 -4.37 1.38 2.74
C TYR A 17 -2.93 1.41 2.26
N ILE A 18 -2.04 2.01 3.05
CA ILE A 18 -0.62 2.13 2.72
C ILE A 18 0.20 1.24 3.65
N GLY A 19 1.13 0.48 3.10
CA GLY A 19 1.99 -0.37 3.89
C GLY A 19 3.32 -0.61 3.21
N SER A 20 4.18 -1.41 3.85
CA SER A 20 5.43 -1.82 3.24
C SER A 20 5.66 -3.30 3.53
N THR A 21 6.38 -3.98 2.63
CA THR A 21 6.62 -5.41 2.75
C THR A 21 7.77 -5.83 1.85
N GLN A 22 8.35 -6.99 2.15
CA GLN A 22 9.34 -7.61 1.28
C GLN A 22 8.67 -8.45 0.20
N ASP A 23 7.44 -8.89 0.42
CA ASP A 23 6.74 -9.79 -0.48
C ASP A 23 5.32 -9.26 -0.75
N LEU A 24 5.17 -8.56 -1.87
CA LEU A 24 3.89 -7.95 -2.23
C LEU A 24 2.76 -8.97 -2.37
N ASN A 25 3.02 -10.04 -3.11
CA ASN A 25 1.97 -11.02 -3.37
C ASN A 25 1.45 -11.66 -2.09
N SER A 26 2.37 -12.06 -1.23
CA SER A 26 2.01 -12.67 0.04
C SER A 26 1.24 -11.71 0.94
N ARG A 27 1.67 -10.45 0.97
CA ARG A 27 1.02 -9.47 1.83
C ARG A 27 -0.39 -9.12 1.34
N ILE A 28 -0.56 -8.95 0.03
CA ILE A 28 -1.87 -8.68 -0.54
C ILE A 28 -2.82 -9.85 -0.25
N GLU A 29 -2.30 -11.07 -0.38
CA GLU A 29 -3.08 -12.26 -0.09
C GLU A 29 -3.54 -12.27 1.37
N ARG A 30 -2.65 -11.91 2.30
CA ARG A 30 -3.00 -11.85 3.72
C ARG A 30 -4.12 -10.86 3.99
N HIS A 31 -4.08 -9.70 3.34
CA HIS A 31 -5.15 -8.72 3.48
C HIS A 31 -6.48 -9.29 3.00
N ASN A 32 -6.45 -9.95 1.85
CA ASN A 32 -7.68 -10.49 1.26
C ASN A 32 -8.20 -11.75 1.96
N GLN A 33 -7.34 -12.43 2.71
CA GLN A 33 -7.76 -13.56 3.53
C GLN A 33 -8.35 -13.11 4.87
N GLY A 34 -8.27 -11.81 5.16
CA GLY A 34 -8.81 -11.29 6.41
C GLY A 34 -7.90 -11.47 7.61
N ARG A 35 -6.60 -11.63 7.37
CA ARG A 35 -5.63 -11.84 8.44
C ARG A 35 -5.16 -10.54 9.09
N VAL A 36 -5.48 -9.41 8.49
CA VAL A 36 -5.10 -8.11 9.02
C VAL A 36 -6.38 -7.44 9.53
N SER A 37 -6.47 -7.25 10.82
CA SER A 37 -7.70 -6.74 11.46
C SER A 37 -8.25 -5.48 10.85
N TYR A 38 -7.36 -4.51 10.56
CA TYR A 38 -7.79 -3.23 10.05
C TYR A 38 -8.42 -3.32 8.66
N THR A 39 -7.87 -4.18 7.80
CA THR A 39 -8.34 -4.27 6.41
C THR A 39 -9.44 -5.31 6.22
N LYS A 40 -9.64 -6.17 7.21
CA LYS A 40 -10.60 -7.26 7.10
C LYS A 40 -12.01 -6.84 6.72
N PRO A 41 -12.61 -5.81 7.36
CA PRO A 41 -14.00 -5.45 7.05
C PRO A 41 -14.16 -4.74 5.71
N ARG A 42 -13.08 -4.34 5.06
CA ARG A 42 -13.14 -3.61 3.79
C ARG A 42 -12.65 -4.42 2.60
N ARG A 43 -12.58 -5.73 2.76
CA ARG A 43 -12.21 -6.63 1.66
C ARG A 43 -13.26 -6.61 0.57
N PRO A 44 -12.87 -6.90 -0.70
CA PRO A 44 -11.51 -7.23 -1.16
C PRO A 44 -10.71 -5.99 -1.50
N TRP A 45 -9.38 -6.18 -1.51
CA TRP A 45 -8.43 -5.10 -1.80
C TRP A 45 -7.69 -5.39 -3.09
N LYS A 46 -7.37 -4.34 -3.84
CA LYS A 46 -6.53 -4.50 -5.02
C LYS A 46 -5.33 -3.58 -4.92
N LEU A 47 -4.21 -4.02 -5.49
CA LEU A 47 -3.00 -3.23 -5.53
C LEU A 47 -3.15 -2.16 -6.59
N VAL A 48 -3.00 -0.88 -6.21
CA VAL A 48 -3.09 0.22 -7.15
C VAL A 48 -1.78 0.97 -7.34
N TYR A 49 -0.80 0.74 -6.47
CA TYR A 49 0.49 1.41 -6.56
C TYR A 49 1.53 0.65 -5.76
N SER A 50 2.77 0.59 -6.27
CA SER A 50 3.88 0.07 -5.49
C SER A 50 5.16 0.73 -5.96
N GLU A 51 6.14 0.82 -5.07
CA GLU A 51 7.46 1.32 -5.41
C GLU A 51 8.49 0.50 -4.64
N GLU A 52 9.61 0.25 -5.28
CA GLU A 52 10.68 -0.58 -4.72
C GLU A 52 11.69 0.27 -3.97
N HIS A 53 12.18 -0.26 -2.85
CA HIS A 53 13.24 0.37 -2.07
C HIS A 53 14.30 -0.68 -1.76
N GLN A 54 15.54 -0.24 -1.63
CA GLN A 54 16.65 -1.16 -1.40
C GLN A 54 16.71 -1.70 0.03
N ASP A 55 16.16 -0.95 0.99
CA ASP A 55 16.22 -1.38 2.38
C ASP A 55 14.93 -1.02 3.13
N ARG A 56 14.80 -1.61 4.30
CA ARG A 56 13.62 -1.42 5.13
C ARG A 56 13.46 0.03 5.57
N SER A 57 14.56 0.67 5.88
CA SER A 57 14.55 2.05 6.39
C SER A 57 13.94 3.02 5.38
N SER A 58 14.38 2.92 4.12
CA SER A 58 13.86 3.76 3.05
C SER A 58 12.37 3.52 2.84
N ALA A 59 11.97 2.26 2.85
CA ALA A 59 10.57 1.92 2.66
C ALA A 59 9.70 2.46 3.81
N ALA A 60 10.16 2.29 5.04
CA ALA A 60 9.43 2.76 6.20
C ALA A 60 9.28 4.28 6.19
N LYS A 61 10.32 4.98 5.79
CA LYS A 61 10.31 6.43 5.67
C LYS A 61 9.28 6.88 4.66
N ARG A 62 9.28 6.23 3.50
CA ARG A 62 8.35 6.56 2.43
C ARG A 62 6.91 6.27 2.83
N GLU A 63 6.69 5.14 3.47
CA GLU A 63 5.36 4.79 3.98
C GLU A 63 4.86 5.87 4.91
N TYR A 64 5.71 6.31 5.83
CA TYR A 64 5.36 7.35 6.77
C TYR A 64 5.03 8.66 6.08
N GLU A 65 5.83 9.05 5.08
CA GLU A 65 5.58 10.26 4.31
C GLU A 65 4.20 10.28 3.66
N ILE A 66 3.86 9.17 3.05
CA ILE A 66 2.56 9.07 2.35
C ILE A 66 1.42 9.12 3.35
N LYS A 67 1.56 8.41 4.47
CA LYS A 67 0.53 8.41 5.52
C LYS A 67 0.37 9.78 6.17
N LYS A 68 1.48 10.46 6.36
CA LYS A 68 1.51 11.77 7.02
C LYS A 68 0.74 12.81 6.23
N ARG A 69 0.75 12.72 4.91
CA ARG A 69 0.07 13.68 4.07
C ARG A 69 -1.45 13.62 4.23
N LYS A 70 -1.98 12.44 4.57
CA LYS A 70 -3.42 12.26 4.76
C LYS A 70 -4.25 12.83 3.63
N SER A 71 -3.71 12.73 2.40
CA SER A 71 -4.31 13.35 1.23
C SER A 71 -4.69 12.31 0.19
N ARG A 72 -5.98 12.17 -0.03
CA ARG A 72 -6.48 11.28 -1.08
C ARG A 72 -6.00 11.74 -2.45
N GLU A 73 -5.96 13.07 -2.64
CA GLU A 73 -5.48 13.65 -3.89
C GLU A 73 -4.03 13.27 -4.17
N PHE A 74 -3.17 13.33 -3.15
CA PHE A 74 -1.78 12.95 -3.29
C PHE A 74 -1.64 11.50 -3.71
N ILE A 75 -2.42 10.63 -3.09
CA ILE A 75 -2.42 9.21 -3.43
C ILE A 75 -2.86 8.99 -4.87
N GLU A 76 -3.88 9.70 -5.31
CA GLU A 76 -4.37 9.59 -6.67
C GLU A 76 -3.34 10.08 -7.68
N ILE A 77 -2.58 11.10 -7.33
CA ILE A 77 -1.48 11.58 -8.18
C ILE A 77 -0.41 10.51 -8.32
N LEU A 78 -0.05 9.85 -7.21
CA LEU A 78 0.94 8.75 -7.25
C LEU A 78 0.47 7.64 -8.17
N ILE A 79 -0.79 7.27 -8.08
CA ILE A 79 -1.35 6.18 -8.88
C ILE A 79 -1.33 6.53 -10.36
N LYS A 80 -1.65 7.77 -10.69
CA LYS A 80 -1.72 8.22 -12.09
C LYS A 80 -0.36 8.47 -12.72
N SER A 81 0.64 8.74 -11.91
CA SER A 81 1.98 9.03 -12.41
C SER A 81 2.98 8.09 -11.76
N PRO A 82 2.92 6.80 -12.07
CA PRO A 82 3.79 5.83 -11.45
C PRO A 82 5.25 6.13 -11.76
N ARG A 83 6.10 5.85 -10.82
CA ARG A 83 7.54 6.04 -11.00
C ARG A 83 8.05 5.03 -12.01
N MET A 84 8.95 5.52 -12.82
CA MET A 84 9.60 4.66 -13.81
C MET A 84 10.99 4.28 -13.37
#